data_57e2aa2ef80c361edda9da54925e1b0c
#
_entry.id   57e2aa2ef80c361edda9da54925e1b0c
#
_cell.length_a   1.000
_cell.length_b   1.000
_cell.length_c   1.000
_cell.angle_alpha   90.00
_cell.angle_beta   90.00
_cell.angle_gamma   90.00
#
_symmetry.space_group_name_H-M   'P 1'
#
loop_
_entity.id
_entity.type
_entity.pdbx_description
1 polymer ?
#
loop_
_entity_poly.entity_id
_entity_poly.type
_entity_poly.pdbx_seq_one_letter_code
_entity_poly.pdbx_strand_id
1 'polypeptide(L)'
;MHYVIGDIHNDLKKLKQILKQINITRDDELIVLGDVFDRGGETADPFGVYCALAGLQGKCSWIRGNHDDWLANYTYEYFNTPEKKRHKLAPYGYNSFELLRQRITEVDMRNIADLIKGLPLQKELELEGKKYLFAHAMTSHPDVREEDRYYMQI
;
A
#
# COMPACT_ATOMS: atom_id res chain seq x y z
N MET A 1 15.22 12.40 9.94
CA MET A 1 15.37 11.01 10.45
C MET A 1 14.60 10.06 9.54
N HIS A 2 14.93 8.74 9.50
CA HIS A 2 14.18 7.75 8.74
C HIS A 2 13.46 6.82 9.71
N TYR A 3 12.16 6.67 9.52
CA TYR A 3 11.32 5.75 10.26
C TYR A 3 10.83 4.65 9.31
N VAL A 4 10.74 3.42 9.78
CA VAL A 4 10.27 2.27 8.99
C VAL A 4 9.11 1.63 9.72
N ILE A 5 8.02 1.40 9.01
CA ILE A 5 6.87 0.64 9.51
C ILE A 5 6.51 -0.49 8.54
N GLY A 6 6.09 -1.62 9.09
CA GLY A 6 5.57 -2.75 8.31
C GLY A 6 4.09 -2.61 7.99
N ASP A 7 3.42 -3.74 7.95
CA ASP A 7 2.02 -3.88 7.58
C ASP A 7 1.09 -2.99 8.43
N ILE A 8 0.26 -2.20 7.78
CA ILE A 8 -0.69 -1.30 8.44
C ILE A 8 -2.09 -1.90 8.47
N HIS A 9 -2.48 -2.58 7.39
CA HIS A 9 -3.73 -3.31 7.29
C HIS A 9 -4.97 -2.53 7.77
N ASN A 10 -5.21 -1.36 7.17
CA ASN A 10 -6.37 -0.51 7.46
C ASN A 10 -6.47 -0.01 8.92
N ASP A 11 -5.47 -0.25 9.78
CA ASP A 11 -5.53 0.14 11.20
C ASP A 11 -5.15 1.62 11.39
N LEU A 12 -6.07 2.51 11.03
CA LEU A 12 -5.89 3.96 11.17
C LEU A 12 -5.57 4.37 12.62
N LYS A 13 -6.15 3.67 13.60
CA LYS A 13 -5.94 4.00 15.01
C LYS A 13 -4.49 3.78 15.42
N LYS A 14 -3.93 2.61 15.10
CA LYS A 14 -2.51 2.32 15.38
C LYS A 14 -1.60 3.22 14.57
N LEU A 15 -1.88 3.44 13.28
CA LEU A 15 -1.09 4.35 12.45
C LEU A 15 -1.00 5.75 13.09
N LYS A 16 -2.14 6.33 13.49
CA LYS A 16 -2.16 7.65 14.16
C LYS A 16 -1.39 7.65 15.48
N GLN A 17 -1.44 6.58 16.25
CA GLN A 17 -0.65 6.46 17.49
C GLN A 17 0.85 6.46 17.21
N ILE A 18 1.30 5.68 16.23
CA ILE A 18 2.70 5.62 15.81
C ILE A 18 3.16 7.01 15.30
N LEU A 19 2.41 7.61 14.38
CA LEU A 19 2.73 8.93 13.83
C LEU A 19 2.84 10.00 14.92
N LYS A 20 1.97 9.94 15.94
CA LYS A 20 2.06 10.84 17.09
C LYS A 20 3.31 10.60 17.95
N GLN A 21 3.70 9.32 18.13
CA GLN A 21 4.90 8.97 18.92
C GLN A 21 6.19 9.42 18.24
N ILE A 22 6.32 9.22 16.93
CA ILE A 22 7.52 9.59 16.18
C ILE A 22 7.59 11.09 15.91
N ASN A 23 6.46 11.82 16.00
CA ASN A 23 6.37 13.26 15.78
C ASN A 23 7.08 13.70 14.50
N ILE A 24 6.71 13.08 13.37
CA ILE A 24 7.35 13.25 12.07
C ILE A 24 7.35 14.71 11.62
N THR A 25 8.50 15.20 11.18
CA THR A 25 8.71 16.56 10.70
C THR A 25 8.94 16.58 9.19
N ARG A 26 9.08 17.78 8.60
CA ARG A 26 9.34 17.94 7.16
C ARG A 26 10.67 17.35 6.69
N ASP A 27 11.65 17.26 7.60
CA ASP A 27 12.99 16.73 7.30
C ASP A 27 13.09 15.21 7.50
N ASP A 28 11.98 14.59 7.92
CA ASP A 28 11.91 13.16 8.17
C ASP A 28 11.34 12.40 6.99
N GLU A 29 11.66 11.11 6.92
CA GLU A 29 11.07 10.17 5.95
C GLU A 29 10.44 8.99 6.69
N LEU A 30 9.19 8.68 6.34
CA LEU A 30 8.52 7.45 6.69
C LEU A 30 8.62 6.47 5.52
N ILE A 31 9.18 5.29 5.76
CA ILE A 31 9.24 4.18 4.82
C ILE A 31 8.19 3.16 5.25
N VAL A 32 7.18 2.94 4.40
CA VAL A 32 6.12 1.95 4.61
C VAL A 32 6.46 0.71 3.78
N LEU A 33 6.56 -0.43 4.42
CA LEU A 33 7.00 -1.68 3.78
C LEU A 33 5.88 -2.47 3.08
N GLY A 34 4.77 -1.83 2.74
CA GLY A 34 3.64 -2.47 2.04
C GLY A 34 2.51 -2.88 2.97
N ASP A 35 1.53 -3.56 2.39
CA ASP A 35 0.31 -4.04 3.05
C ASP A 35 -0.40 -2.97 3.88
N VAL A 36 -0.63 -1.83 3.22
CA VAL A 36 -1.36 -0.71 3.81
C VAL A 36 -2.85 -1.04 3.91
N PHE A 37 -3.36 -1.76 2.92
CA PHE A 37 -4.76 -2.10 2.78
C PHE A 37 -5.11 -3.49 3.33
N ASP A 38 -6.41 -3.75 3.37
CA ASP A 38 -7.08 -4.98 3.80
C ASP A 38 -6.94 -5.31 5.29
N ARG A 39 -7.77 -6.25 5.77
CA ARG A 39 -7.85 -6.64 7.18
C ARG A 39 -8.28 -5.47 8.09
N GLY A 40 -7.67 -5.28 9.27
CA GLY A 40 -7.97 -4.19 10.21
C GLY A 40 -9.21 -4.42 11.08
N GLY A 41 -9.91 -5.55 10.92
CA GLY A 41 -11.08 -5.90 11.72
C GLY A 41 -12.25 -4.91 11.57
N GLU A 42 -13.06 -4.78 12.62
CA GLU A 42 -14.28 -3.95 12.63
C GLU A 42 -13.99 -2.44 12.51
N THR A 43 -12.78 -2.02 12.83
CA THR A 43 -12.36 -0.60 12.81
C THR A 43 -11.53 -0.26 11.57
N ALA A 44 -11.54 -1.13 10.55
CA ALA A 44 -10.80 -0.91 9.32
C ALA A 44 -11.23 0.39 8.62
N ASP A 45 -10.26 1.25 8.33
CA ASP A 45 -10.50 2.51 7.63
C ASP A 45 -9.45 2.73 6.51
N PRO A 46 -9.58 2.06 5.36
CA PRO A 46 -8.62 2.16 4.26
C PRO A 46 -8.47 3.59 3.74
N PHE A 47 -9.57 4.35 3.64
CA PHE A 47 -9.50 5.73 3.17
C PHE A 47 -8.82 6.65 4.20
N GLY A 48 -9.11 6.45 5.48
CA GLY A 48 -8.44 7.19 6.55
C GLY A 48 -6.95 6.92 6.62
N VAL A 49 -6.51 5.68 6.43
CA VAL A 49 -5.08 5.31 6.35
C VAL A 49 -4.43 5.98 5.15
N TYR A 50 -5.04 5.88 3.96
CA TYR A 50 -4.55 6.55 2.75
C TYR A 50 -4.37 8.06 2.98
N CYS A 51 -5.40 8.75 3.51
CA CYS A 51 -5.32 10.18 3.81
C CYS A 51 -4.25 10.52 4.84
N ALA A 52 -4.07 9.68 5.86
CA ALA A 52 -3.06 9.91 6.89
C ALA A 52 -1.64 9.83 6.31
N LEU A 53 -1.36 8.88 5.40
CA LEU A 53 -0.07 8.76 4.74
C LEU A 53 0.15 9.89 3.71
N ALA A 54 -0.86 10.21 2.89
CA ALA A 54 -0.79 11.27 1.90
C ALA A 54 -0.66 12.67 2.51
N GLY A 55 -1.18 12.87 3.73
CA GLY A 55 -1.14 14.15 4.45
C GLY A 55 0.07 14.34 5.36
N LEU A 56 1.08 13.45 5.33
CA LEU A 56 2.27 13.59 6.15
C LEU A 56 3.06 14.85 5.79
N GLN A 57 3.57 15.55 6.81
CA GLN A 57 4.41 16.72 6.59
C GLN A 57 5.81 16.34 6.05
N GLY A 58 6.32 15.18 6.41
CA GLY A 58 7.55 14.59 5.92
C GLY A 58 7.38 13.80 4.64
N LYS A 59 8.47 13.24 4.14
CA LYS A 59 8.44 12.35 2.98
C LYS A 59 7.84 11.00 3.38
N CYS A 60 6.90 10.50 2.58
CA CYS A 60 6.41 9.14 2.68
C CYS A 60 6.90 8.33 1.47
N SER A 61 7.70 7.31 1.74
CA SER A 61 8.13 6.32 0.74
C SER A 61 7.39 5.03 1.00
N TRP A 62 6.55 4.65 0.06
CA TRP A 62 5.70 3.47 0.19
C TRP A 62 6.18 2.39 -0.78
N ILE A 63 6.39 1.18 -0.28
CA ILE A 63 6.73 -0.03 -1.03
C ILE A 63 5.43 -0.82 -1.21
N ARG A 64 5.21 -1.37 -2.39
CA ARG A 64 4.00 -2.12 -2.69
C ARG A 64 4.02 -3.50 -2.03
N GLY A 65 2.98 -3.81 -1.24
CA GLY A 65 2.71 -5.14 -0.71
C GLY A 65 1.70 -5.92 -1.56
N ASN A 66 1.53 -7.20 -1.28
CA ASN A 66 0.63 -8.05 -2.04
C ASN A 66 -0.85 -7.66 -1.84
N HIS A 67 -1.26 -7.25 -0.65
CA HIS A 67 -2.62 -6.77 -0.43
C HIS A 67 -2.90 -5.47 -1.18
N ASP A 68 -1.92 -4.58 -1.26
CA ASP A 68 -2.03 -3.36 -2.06
C ASP A 68 -2.23 -3.71 -3.55
N ASP A 69 -1.40 -4.62 -4.08
CA ASP A 69 -1.47 -5.04 -5.49
C ASP A 69 -2.78 -5.75 -5.83
N TRP A 70 -3.27 -6.62 -4.96
CA TRP A 70 -4.57 -7.29 -5.14
C TRP A 70 -5.72 -6.31 -5.19
N LEU A 71 -5.73 -5.30 -4.31
CA LEU A 71 -6.74 -4.25 -4.31
C LEU A 71 -6.72 -3.47 -5.63
N ALA A 72 -5.54 -3.08 -6.11
CA ALA A 72 -5.40 -2.36 -7.37
C ALA A 72 -5.88 -3.19 -8.56
N ASN A 73 -5.47 -4.46 -8.64
CA ASN A 73 -5.87 -5.38 -9.72
C ASN A 73 -7.39 -5.58 -9.72
N TYR A 74 -8.00 -5.82 -8.56
CA TYR A 74 -9.44 -6.00 -8.47
C TYR A 74 -10.21 -4.72 -8.82
N THR A 75 -9.69 -3.56 -8.44
CA THR A 75 -10.27 -2.27 -8.79
C THR A 75 -10.35 -2.10 -10.32
N TYR A 76 -9.29 -2.42 -11.03
CA TYR A 76 -9.30 -2.39 -12.51
C TYR A 76 -10.25 -3.43 -13.09
N GLU A 77 -10.22 -4.67 -12.61
CA GLU A 77 -11.11 -5.73 -13.09
C GLU A 77 -12.57 -5.33 -12.94
N TYR A 78 -12.94 -4.83 -11.75
CA TYR A 78 -14.32 -4.45 -11.44
C TYR A 78 -14.82 -3.31 -12.33
N PHE A 79 -14.07 -2.22 -12.42
CA PHE A 79 -14.52 -1.04 -13.16
C PHE A 79 -14.33 -1.18 -14.68
N ASN A 80 -13.44 -2.03 -15.17
CA ASN A 80 -13.33 -2.35 -16.59
C ASN A 80 -14.37 -3.36 -17.04
N THR A 81 -15.01 -4.07 -16.11
CA THR A 81 -16.10 -4.98 -16.41
C THR A 81 -17.40 -4.19 -16.60
N PRO A 82 -18.12 -4.36 -17.73
CA PRO A 82 -19.42 -3.74 -17.92
C PRO A 82 -20.38 -4.02 -16.76
N GLU A 83 -21.09 -3.02 -16.27
CA GLU A 83 -21.94 -3.09 -15.08
C GLU A 83 -22.86 -4.32 -15.07
N LYS A 84 -23.48 -4.61 -16.22
CA LYS A 84 -24.36 -5.77 -16.39
C LYS A 84 -23.67 -7.14 -16.19
N LYS A 85 -22.33 -7.16 -16.19
CA LYS A 85 -21.53 -8.40 -16.04
C LYS A 85 -20.82 -8.46 -14.68
N ARG A 86 -20.79 -7.37 -13.90
CA ARG A 86 -20.08 -7.31 -12.61
C ARG A 86 -20.54 -8.37 -11.62
N HIS A 87 -21.83 -8.76 -11.67
CA HIS A 87 -22.37 -9.84 -10.84
C HIS A 87 -21.75 -11.23 -11.09
N LYS A 88 -20.97 -11.39 -12.16
CA LYS A 88 -20.24 -12.63 -12.50
C LYS A 88 -18.80 -12.62 -11.99
N LEU A 89 -18.29 -11.47 -11.53
CA LEU A 89 -16.97 -11.39 -10.93
C LEU A 89 -16.98 -12.11 -9.59
N ALA A 90 -15.89 -12.81 -9.29
CA ALA A 90 -15.66 -13.27 -7.94
C ALA A 90 -15.61 -12.06 -7.01
N PRO A 91 -16.20 -12.13 -5.80
CA PRO A 91 -16.08 -11.04 -4.84
C PRO A 91 -14.62 -10.86 -4.44
N TYR A 92 -14.24 -9.61 -4.15
CA TYR A 92 -12.93 -9.35 -3.57
C TYR A 92 -12.78 -10.10 -2.25
N GLY A 93 -11.68 -10.82 -2.08
CA GLY A 93 -11.47 -11.72 -0.94
C GLY A 93 -11.25 -11.01 0.40
N TYR A 94 -11.15 -9.66 0.40
CA TYR A 94 -10.88 -8.84 1.57
C TYR A 94 -11.86 -7.66 1.65
N ASN A 95 -11.61 -6.70 2.54
CA ASN A 95 -12.58 -5.66 2.90
C ASN A 95 -12.32 -4.29 2.27
N SER A 96 -11.10 -3.97 1.85
CA SER A 96 -10.76 -2.60 1.43
C SER A 96 -11.55 -2.12 0.22
N PHE A 97 -11.78 -2.99 -0.78
CA PHE A 97 -12.51 -2.60 -1.97
C PHE A 97 -13.91 -2.09 -1.64
N GLU A 98 -14.70 -2.85 -0.86
CA GLU A 98 -16.06 -2.46 -0.50
C GLU A 98 -16.09 -1.25 0.43
N LEU A 99 -15.18 -1.16 1.39
CA LEU A 99 -15.07 0.00 2.28
C LEU A 99 -14.73 1.29 1.52
N LEU A 100 -13.84 1.23 0.54
CA LEU A 100 -13.52 2.35 -0.33
C LEU A 100 -14.71 2.71 -1.23
N ARG A 101 -15.30 1.72 -1.90
CA ARG A 101 -16.41 1.91 -2.83
C ARG A 101 -17.65 2.57 -2.19
N GLN A 102 -17.86 2.34 -0.90
CA GLN A 102 -18.93 2.99 -0.13
C GLN A 102 -18.64 4.46 0.20
N ARG A 103 -17.39 4.90 0.09
CA ARG A 103 -16.95 6.20 0.61
C ARG A 103 -16.42 7.16 -0.45
N ILE A 104 -15.86 6.65 -1.54
CA ILE A 104 -15.23 7.46 -2.58
C ILE A 104 -15.73 7.06 -3.97
N THR A 105 -15.46 7.89 -4.97
CA THR A 105 -15.92 7.69 -6.35
C THR A 105 -15.08 6.63 -7.09
N GLU A 106 -15.60 6.12 -8.24
CA GLU A 106 -14.80 5.28 -9.14
C GLU A 106 -13.50 5.94 -9.56
N VAL A 107 -13.53 7.24 -9.86
CA VAL A 107 -12.34 8.00 -10.26
C VAL A 107 -11.30 7.99 -9.15
N ASP A 108 -11.70 8.22 -7.90
CA ASP A 108 -10.79 8.18 -6.76
C ASP A 108 -10.21 6.79 -6.53
N MET A 109 -11.04 5.75 -6.67
CA MET A 109 -10.57 4.35 -6.56
C MET A 109 -9.55 4.01 -7.64
N ARG A 110 -9.78 4.45 -8.89
CA ARG A 110 -8.80 4.27 -9.98
C ARG A 110 -7.51 5.03 -9.69
N ASN A 111 -7.59 6.26 -9.19
CA ASN A 111 -6.40 7.04 -8.81
C ASN A 111 -5.57 6.34 -7.72
N ILE A 112 -6.23 5.75 -6.72
CA ILE A 112 -5.55 4.94 -5.69
C ILE A 112 -4.91 3.70 -6.33
N ALA A 113 -5.61 2.99 -7.23
CA ALA A 113 -5.05 1.83 -7.93
C ALA A 113 -3.85 2.21 -8.80
N ASP A 114 -3.90 3.32 -9.52
CA ASP A 114 -2.79 3.85 -10.34
C ASP A 114 -1.59 4.20 -9.46
N LEU A 115 -1.82 4.85 -8.31
CA LEU A 115 -0.79 5.13 -7.33
C LEU A 115 -0.14 3.82 -6.85
N ILE A 116 -0.92 2.84 -6.44
CA ILE A 116 -0.41 1.54 -5.97
C ILE A 116 0.45 0.87 -7.05
N LYS A 117 -0.03 0.83 -8.30
CA LYS A 117 0.72 0.22 -9.41
C LYS A 117 2.02 0.95 -9.74
N GLY A 118 2.10 2.25 -9.43
CA GLY A 118 3.32 3.05 -9.53
C GLY A 118 4.31 2.88 -8.38
N LEU A 119 3.94 2.22 -7.28
CA LEU A 119 4.82 2.02 -6.13
C LEU A 119 5.96 1.05 -6.47
N PRO A 120 7.19 1.31 -5.96
CA PRO A 120 8.30 0.38 -6.11
C PRO A 120 8.08 -0.90 -5.29
N LEU A 121 8.70 -1.99 -5.72
CA LEU A 121 8.74 -3.26 -4.98
C LEU A 121 9.87 -3.28 -3.94
N GLN A 122 10.85 -2.41 -4.09
CA GLN A 122 11.97 -2.25 -3.15
C GLN A 122 12.49 -0.82 -3.17
N LYS A 123 13.18 -0.44 -2.09
CA LYS A 123 13.84 0.86 -1.94
C LYS A 123 15.23 0.68 -1.36
N GLU A 124 16.20 1.33 -1.97
CA GLU A 124 17.55 1.43 -1.42
C GLU A 124 17.74 2.76 -0.70
N LEU A 125 18.50 2.75 0.38
CA LEU A 125 18.89 3.92 1.15
C LEU A 125 20.32 3.73 1.64
N GLU A 126 21.16 4.74 1.44
CA GLU A 126 22.51 4.77 1.99
C GLU A 126 22.56 5.70 3.20
N LEU A 127 22.96 5.16 4.35
CA LEU A 127 23.13 5.91 5.60
C LEU A 127 24.48 5.58 6.21
N GLU A 128 25.27 6.61 6.51
CA GLU A 128 26.59 6.46 7.15
C GLU A 128 27.51 5.46 6.42
N GLY A 129 27.49 5.48 5.09
CA GLY A 129 28.27 4.58 4.23
C GLY A 129 27.79 3.14 4.20
N LYS A 130 26.62 2.84 4.77
CA LYS A 130 25.96 1.52 4.70
C LYS A 130 24.75 1.57 3.81
N LYS A 131 24.58 0.55 2.95
CA LYS A 131 23.42 0.38 2.09
C LYS A 131 22.36 -0.46 2.80
N TYR A 132 21.14 0.06 2.82
CA TYR A 132 19.96 -0.62 3.34
C TYR A 132 19.02 -0.89 2.17
N LEU A 133 18.50 -2.10 2.08
CA LEU A 133 17.51 -2.50 1.08
C LEU A 133 16.21 -2.86 1.81
N PHE A 134 15.13 -2.17 1.44
CA PHE A 134 13.80 -2.36 1.99
C PHE A 134 12.91 -3.02 0.94
N ALA A 135 12.17 -4.04 1.32
CA ALA A 135 11.17 -4.72 0.49
C ALA A 135 10.05 -5.25 1.40
N HIS A 136 8.86 -5.47 0.82
CA HIS A 136 7.74 -6.08 1.55
C HIS A 136 7.99 -7.56 1.84
N ALA A 137 8.38 -8.31 0.83
CA ALA A 137 8.68 -9.74 0.95
C ALA A 137 10.16 -10.02 0.72
N MET A 138 10.53 -10.59 -0.43
CA MET A 138 11.91 -10.89 -0.76
C MET A 138 12.54 -9.76 -1.58
N THR A 139 13.84 -9.54 -1.37
CA THR A 139 14.64 -8.70 -2.26
C THR A 139 14.94 -9.44 -3.56
N SER A 140 15.17 -8.69 -4.65
CA SER A 140 15.56 -9.29 -5.92
C SER A 140 16.88 -10.06 -5.78
N HIS A 141 16.89 -11.33 -6.16
CA HIS A 141 18.11 -12.11 -6.24
C HIS A 141 18.60 -12.15 -7.70
N PRO A 142 19.91 -11.98 -7.97
CA PRO A 142 20.43 -11.91 -9.34
C PRO A 142 20.14 -13.18 -10.16
N ASP A 143 20.05 -14.34 -9.52
CA ASP A 143 19.83 -15.63 -10.18
C ASP A 143 18.33 -15.93 -10.45
N VAL A 144 17.41 -15.05 -10.01
CA VAL A 144 15.97 -15.24 -10.26
C VAL A 144 15.62 -14.62 -11.61
N ARG A 145 14.88 -15.37 -12.45
CA ARG A 145 14.40 -14.87 -13.73
C ARG A 145 13.54 -13.61 -13.51
N GLU A 146 13.62 -12.67 -14.44
CA GLU A 146 12.91 -11.39 -14.33
C GLU A 146 11.40 -11.57 -14.15
N GLU A 147 10.80 -12.54 -14.85
CA GLU A 147 9.39 -12.89 -14.76
C GLU A 147 8.97 -13.43 -13.38
N ASP A 148 9.88 -14.07 -12.63
CA ASP A 148 9.61 -14.62 -11.30
C ASP A 148 9.88 -13.61 -10.18
N ARG A 149 10.68 -12.56 -10.44
CA ARG A 149 11.05 -11.54 -9.44
C ARG A 149 9.82 -10.84 -8.86
N TYR A 150 8.85 -10.51 -9.70
CA TYR A 150 7.61 -9.86 -9.28
C TYR A 150 6.92 -10.67 -8.18
N TYR A 151 6.72 -11.97 -8.39
CA TYR A 151 6.02 -12.85 -7.44
C TYR A 151 6.82 -13.12 -6.16
N MET A 152 8.11 -12.91 -6.18
CA MET A 152 8.96 -13.06 -4.98
C MET A 152 9.05 -11.77 -4.14
N GLN A 153 8.80 -10.62 -4.76
CA GLN A 153 8.93 -9.31 -4.11
C GLN A 153 7.61 -8.78 -3.56
N ILE A 154 6.49 -9.44 -3.88
CA ILE A 154 5.15 -8.98 -3.51
C ILE A 154 4.38 -9.97 -2.63
#